data_3d652bfde9a91173bf430cffc22eb74a
#
_entry.id   3d652bfde9a91173bf430cffc22eb74a
#
_cell.length_a   1.000
_cell.length_b   1.000
_cell.length_c   1.000
_cell.angle_alpha   90.00
_cell.angle_beta   90.00
_cell.angle_gamma   90.00
#
_symmetry.space_group_name_H-M   'P 1'
#
loop_
_entity.id
_entity.type
_entity.pdbx_description
1 polymer ?
#
loop_
_entity_poly.entity_id
_entity_poly.type
_entity_poly.pdbx_seq_one_letter_code
_entity_poly.pdbx_strand_id
1 'polypeptide(L)'
;MPAGGCPALPEPREIRCGDHPVVTYDLTVDSPLLVRPARVQDVRQMAHVHVRCWQETYRGLMPDAVLDDPGFPDARERMWTAALTSERYRQNRVAVAERDDELVGIAMSGPPEDATAGWTRQLYVLYLYAADHGSGAGRALLDAVIDSAEPAVLWVADPNARAQAFYRKHGFAADGTARFEDKVREIRMVRGVQHNGTGRPRRR
;
A
#
# COMPACT_ATOMS: atom_id res chain seq x y z
N MET A 1 -29.51 35.34 3.06
CA MET A 1 -29.37 33.89 3.09
C MET A 1 -29.68 33.38 1.69
N PRO A 2 -28.67 33.03 0.83
CA PRO A 2 -28.96 32.34 -0.43
C PRO A 2 -29.05 30.84 -0.16
N ALA A 3 -30.14 30.23 -0.64
CA ALA A 3 -30.40 28.81 -0.61
C ALA A 3 -29.38 28.06 -1.47
N GLY A 4 -28.68 27.09 -0.87
CA GLY A 4 -27.78 26.20 -1.56
C GLY A 4 -28.55 25.29 -2.51
N GLY A 5 -28.33 25.46 -3.81
CA GLY A 5 -28.85 24.56 -4.83
C GLY A 5 -28.19 23.20 -4.76
N CYS A 6 -28.98 22.16 -4.66
CA CYS A 6 -28.57 20.77 -4.83
C CYS A 6 -27.99 20.60 -6.26
N PRO A 7 -26.85 19.94 -6.50
CA PRO A 7 -26.39 19.65 -7.84
C PRO A 7 -27.41 18.77 -8.56
N ALA A 8 -27.77 19.16 -9.79
CA ALA A 8 -28.70 18.41 -10.63
C ALA A 8 -28.09 17.03 -10.96
N LEU A 9 -28.88 15.98 -10.83
CA LEU A 9 -28.55 14.64 -11.28
C LEU A 9 -28.32 14.65 -12.80
N PRO A 10 -27.35 13.86 -13.33
CA PRO A 10 -27.14 13.73 -14.76
C PRO A 10 -28.39 13.18 -15.45
N GLU A 11 -28.71 13.72 -16.62
CA GLU A 11 -29.85 13.27 -17.40
C GLU A 11 -29.66 11.82 -17.91
N PRO A 12 -30.73 11.01 -17.91
CA PRO A 12 -30.66 9.61 -18.36
C PRO A 12 -30.38 9.53 -19.88
N ARG A 13 -29.50 8.65 -20.30
CA ARG A 13 -29.29 8.31 -21.70
C ARG A 13 -30.30 7.25 -22.13
N GLU A 14 -31.11 7.56 -23.14
CA GLU A 14 -32.00 6.59 -23.74
C GLU A 14 -31.26 5.65 -24.71
N ILE A 15 -31.25 4.36 -24.42
CA ILE A 15 -30.82 3.31 -25.32
C ILE A 15 -32.06 2.53 -25.73
N ARG A 16 -32.41 2.56 -27.02
CA ARG A 16 -33.55 1.80 -27.56
C ARG A 16 -33.07 0.38 -27.94
N CYS A 17 -33.65 -0.61 -27.30
CA CYS A 17 -33.52 -2.01 -27.69
C CYS A 17 -34.94 -2.63 -27.69
N GLY A 18 -35.54 -2.81 -28.89
CA GLY A 18 -36.90 -3.30 -29.01
C GLY A 18 -37.99 -2.29 -28.63
N ASP A 19 -39.25 -2.69 -28.64
CA ASP A 19 -40.43 -1.85 -28.46
C ASP A 19 -40.64 -1.27 -27.04
N HIS A 20 -39.71 -1.40 -26.12
CA HIS A 20 -39.79 -0.80 -24.81
C HIS A 20 -38.51 0.01 -24.49
N PRO A 21 -38.64 1.26 -24.00
CA PRO A 21 -37.49 2.03 -23.54
C PRO A 21 -36.91 1.40 -22.27
N VAL A 22 -35.70 0.88 -22.36
CA VAL A 22 -34.91 0.50 -21.17
C VAL A 22 -34.12 1.72 -20.74
N VAL A 23 -34.51 2.33 -19.65
CA VAL A 23 -33.76 3.41 -19.04
C VAL A 23 -32.66 2.78 -18.19
N THR A 24 -31.41 2.75 -18.69
CA THR A 24 -30.25 2.38 -17.91
C THR A 24 -29.70 3.63 -17.24
N TYR A 25 -29.79 3.66 -15.91
CA TYR A 25 -29.04 4.64 -15.12
C TYR A 25 -27.60 4.17 -15.03
N ASP A 26 -26.67 4.98 -15.55
CA ASP A 26 -25.25 4.76 -15.27
C ASP A 26 -24.98 5.18 -13.83
N LEU A 27 -25.14 4.20 -12.90
CA LEU A 27 -24.86 4.36 -11.48
C LEU A 27 -23.37 4.15 -11.21
N THR A 28 -22.48 4.62 -12.07
CA THR A 28 -21.07 4.76 -11.72
C THR A 28 -20.91 5.89 -10.70
N VAL A 29 -21.52 5.71 -9.53
CA VAL A 29 -21.04 6.35 -8.32
C VAL A 29 -19.73 5.64 -8.03
N ASP A 30 -18.61 6.32 -8.27
CA ASP A 30 -17.30 5.88 -7.78
C ASP A 30 -17.46 5.66 -6.27
N SER A 31 -17.59 4.41 -5.84
CA SER A 31 -17.77 4.10 -4.43
C SER A 31 -16.60 4.66 -3.65
N PRO A 32 -16.87 5.37 -2.55
CA PRO A 32 -15.82 6.05 -1.80
C PRO A 32 -14.79 5.05 -1.29
N LEU A 33 -13.53 5.33 -1.54
CA LEU A 33 -12.44 4.59 -0.95
C LEU A 33 -12.36 4.90 0.55
N LEU A 34 -12.45 3.86 1.38
CA LEU A 34 -12.29 3.95 2.83
C LEU A 34 -10.96 3.35 3.26
N VAL A 35 -10.15 4.11 4.00
CA VAL A 35 -8.96 3.56 4.67
C VAL A 35 -9.20 3.54 6.17
N ARG A 36 -9.00 2.37 6.78
CA ARG A 36 -9.25 2.14 8.21
C ARG A 36 -8.22 1.18 8.83
N PRO A 37 -8.09 1.16 10.16
CA PRO A 37 -7.32 0.12 10.83
C PRO A 37 -7.83 -1.28 10.48
N ALA A 38 -6.90 -2.22 10.30
CA ALA A 38 -7.24 -3.61 10.03
C ALA A 38 -7.83 -4.29 11.28
N ARG A 39 -8.72 -5.26 11.07
CA ARG A 39 -9.37 -6.08 12.10
C ARG A 39 -9.09 -7.55 11.85
N VAL A 40 -9.20 -8.40 12.85
CA VAL A 40 -8.95 -9.85 12.73
C VAL A 40 -9.85 -10.50 11.67
N GLN A 41 -11.08 -10.00 11.52
CA GLN A 41 -12.01 -10.49 10.48
C GLN A 41 -11.56 -10.18 9.05
N ASP A 42 -10.64 -9.23 8.85
CA ASP A 42 -10.12 -8.85 7.54
C ASP A 42 -9.03 -9.82 7.04
N VAL A 43 -8.46 -10.66 7.93
CA VAL A 43 -7.26 -11.48 7.68
C VAL A 43 -7.33 -12.26 6.38
N ARG A 44 -8.45 -12.90 6.09
CA ARG A 44 -8.62 -13.70 4.87
C ARG A 44 -8.54 -12.85 3.61
N GLN A 45 -9.22 -11.70 3.59
CA GLN A 45 -9.15 -10.76 2.46
C GLN A 45 -7.75 -10.14 2.35
N MET A 46 -7.11 -9.79 3.49
CA MET A 46 -5.74 -9.27 3.51
C MET A 46 -4.74 -10.26 2.92
N ALA A 47 -4.86 -11.55 3.24
CA ALA A 47 -4.04 -12.60 2.67
C ALA A 47 -4.24 -12.70 1.15
N HIS A 48 -5.49 -12.60 0.69
CA HIS A 48 -5.81 -12.62 -0.74
C HIS A 48 -5.21 -11.42 -1.48
N VAL A 49 -5.37 -10.20 -0.96
CA VAL A 49 -4.74 -8.99 -1.50
C VAL A 49 -3.22 -9.16 -1.57
N HIS A 50 -2.60 -9.68 -0.51
CA HIS A 50 -1.16 -9.89 -0.44
C HIS A 50 -0.67 -10.82 -1.56
N VAL A 51 -1.27 -12.00 -1.68
CA VAL A 51 -0.89 -13.01 -2.68
C VAL A 51 -1.07 -12.45 -4.10
N ARG A 52 -2.22 -11.87 -4.39
CA ARG A 52 -2.51 -11.32 -5.72
C ARG A 52 -1.57 -10.17 -6.09
N CYS A 53 -1.29 -9.24 -5.18
CA CYS A 53 -0.32 -8.17 -5.42
C CYS A 53 1.10 -8.70 -5.65
N TRP A 54 1.47 -9.81 -5.00
CA TRP A 54 2.75 -10.48 -5.26
C TRP A 54 2.78 -11.08 -6.66
N GLN A 55 1.74 -11.77 -7.07
CA GLN A 55 1.63 -12.31 -8.43
C GLN A 55 1.69 -11.22 -9.49
N GLU A 56 0.99 -10.10 -9.29
CA GLU A 56 1.00 -8.94 -10.19
C GLU A 56 2.38 -8.25 -10.27
N THR A 57 3.12 -8.22 -9.16
CA THR A 57 4.37 -7.45 -9.05
C THR A 57 5.61 -8.26 -9.41
N TYR A 58 5.67 -9.53 -8.98
CA TYR A 58 6.89 -10.34 -9.02
C TYR A 58 6.88 -11.43 -10.10
N ARG A 59 5.81 -11.55 -10.90
CA ARG A 59 5.79 -12.45 -12.05
C ARG A 59 6.95 -12.09 -13.00
N GLY A 60 7.79 -13.09 -13.29
CA GLY A 60 9.02 -12.89 -14.07
C GLY A 60 10.24 -12.40 -13.28
N LEU A 61 10.09 -12.04 -12.00
CA LEU A 61 11.19 -11.68 -11.09
C LEU A 61 11.48 -12.80 -10.08
N MET A 62 10.42 -13.51 -9.67
CA MET A 62 10.50 -14.67 -8.78
C MET A 62 10.04 -15.94 -9.53
N PRO A 63 10.47 -17.14 -9.10
CA PRO A 63 9.96 -18.39 -9.68
C PRO A 63 8.45 -18.50 -9.51
N ASP A 64 7.75 -18.89 -10.59
CA ASP A 64 6.29 -19.08 -10.58
C ASP A 64 5.86 -20.09 -9.50
N ALA A 65 6.65 -21.12 -9.25
CA ALA A 65 6.39 -22.12 -8.19
C ALA A 65 6.28 -21.50 -6.78
N VAL A 66 6.87 -20.32 -6.53
CA VAL A 66 6.72 -19.59 -5.26
C VAL A 66 5.43 -18.76 -5.27
N LEU A 67 5.15 -18.10 -6.39
CA LEU A 67 3.97 -17.23 -6.51
C LEU A 67 2.66 -18.01 -6.61
N ASP A 68 2.73 -19.24 -7.16
CA ASP A 68 1.58 -20.13 -7.39
C ASP A 68 1.53 -21.29 -6.37
N ASP A 69 2.33 -21.23 -5.29
CA ASP A 69 2.28 -22.20 -4.20
C ASP A 69 0.88 -22.21 -3.57
N PRO A 70 0.16 -23.34 -3.59
CA PRO A 70 -1.16 -23.45 -2.97
C PRO A 70 -1.17 -23.18 -1.46
N GLY A 71 -0.05 -23.34 -0.77
CA GLY A 71 0.11 -23.00 0.65
C GLY A 71 0.39 -21.51 0.93
N PHE A 72 0.60 -20.72 -0.12
CA PHE A 72 0.95 -19.30 0.05
C PHE A 72 -0.18 -18.47 0.70
N PRO A 73 -1.48 -18.63 0.32
CA PRO A 73 -2.57 -17.94 1.01
C PRO A 73 -2.63 -18.28 2.51
N ASP A 74 -2.56 -19.54 2.89
CA ASP A 74 -2.58 -19.96 4.29
C ASP A 74 -1.40 -19.41 5.09
N ALA A 75 -0.21 -19.34 4.48
CA ALA A 75 0.96 -18.72 5.10
C ALA A 75 0.74 -17.22 5.35
N ARG A 76 0.08 -16.51 4.43
CA ARG A 76 -0.26 -15.09 4.60
C ARG A 76 -1.37 -14.89 5.64
N GLU A 77 -2.38 -15.76 5.70
CA GLU A 77 -3.38 -15.72 6.76
C GLU A 77 -2.74 -15.86 8.15
N ARG A 78 -1.85 -16.83 8.34
CA ARG A 78 -1.12 -17.00 9.61
C ARG A 78 -0.28 -15.77 9.96
N MET A 79 0.41 -15.18 8.98
CA MET A 79 1.22 -13.98 9.17
C MET A 79 0.35 -12.79 9.60
N TRP A 80 -0.77 -12.54 8.91
CA TRP A 80 -1.66 -11.42 9.23
C TRP A 80 -2.38 -11.63 10.57
N THR A 81 -2.80 -12.87 10.88
CA THR A 81 -3.35 -13.20 12.19
C THR A 81 -2.36 -12.86 13.30
N ALA A 82 -1.10 -13.30 13.15
CA ALA A 82 -0.06 -12.99 14.13
C ALA A 82 0.19 -11.48 14.25
N ALA A 83 0.23 -10.75 13.12
CA ALA A 83 0.43 -9.30 13.11
C ALA A 83 -0.65 -8.52 13.87
N LEU A 84 -1.90 -9.04 13.87
CA LEU A 84 -3.05 -8.40 14.52
C LEU A 84 -3.31 -8.87 15.95
N THR A 85 -2.83 -10.06 16.36
CA THR A 85 -3.22 -10.67 17.64
C THR A 85 -2.06 -10.92 18.61
N SER A 86 -0.82 -11.00 18.10
CA SER A 86 0.34 -11.33 18.94
C SER A 86 0.88 -10.08 19.63
N GLU A 87 1.15 -10.19 20.92
CA GLU A 87 1.77 -9.15 21.74
C GLU A 87 3.14 -8.70 21.16
N ARG A 88 3.86 -9.61 20.50
CA ARG A 88 5.12 -9.31 19.82
C ARG A 88 4.99 -8.16 18.81
N TYR A 89 3.83 -8.05 18.16
CA TYR A 89 3.58 -7.10 17.08
C TYR A 89 2.68 -5.92 17.50
N ARG A 90 2.45 -5.72 18.80
CA ARG A 90 1.62 -4.64 19.36
C ARG A 90 2.01 -3.22 18.90
N GLN A 91 3.27 -3.04 18.50
CA GLN A 91 3.76 -1.75 17.99
C GLN A 91 3.52 -1.57 16.49
N ASN A 92 3.05 -2.60 15.81
CA ASN A 92 2.72 -2.48 14.40
C ASN A 92 1.44 -1.66 14.22
N ARG A 93 1.44 -0.83 13.17
CA ARG A 93 0.23 -0.19 12.66
C ARG A 93 -0.17 -0.94 11.40
N VAL A 94 -1.40 -1.38 11.33
CA VAL A 94 -1.93 -2.14 10.20
C VAL A 94 -3.20 -1.46 9.70
N ALA A 95 -3.25 -1.18 8.41
CA ALA A 95 -4.39 -0.53 7.76
C ALA A 95 -4.81 -1.26 6.49
N VAL A 96 -6.08 -1.13 6.14
CA VAL A 96 -6.68 -1.67 4.93
C VAL A 96 -7.36 -0.55 4.15
N ALA A 97 -7.36 -0.66 2.82
CA ALA A 97 -8.16 0.14 1.92
C ALA A 97 -9.30 -0.71 1.38
N GLU A 98 -10.51 -0.19 1.47
CA GLU A 98 -11.77 -0.87 1.16
C GLU A 98 -12.57 -0.06 0.16
N ARG A 99 -13.19 -0.74 -0.80
CA ARG A 99 -14.16 -0.21 -1.75
C ARG A 99 -15.24 -1.26 -1.96
N ASP A 100 -16.53 -0.89 -1.90
CA ASP A 100 -17.66 -1.81 -2.06
C ASP A 100 -17.58 -3.05 -1.14
N ASP A 101 -17.21 -2.84 0.13
CA ASP A 101 -17.01 -3.90 1.14
C ASP A 101 -15.89 -4.91 0.78
N GLU A 102 -15.09 -4.65 -0.26
CA GLU A 102 -13.95 -5.47 -0.63
C GLU A 102 -12.62 -4.75 -0.34
N LEU A 103 -11.64 -5.50 0.17
CA LEU A 103 -10.30 -4.95 0.37
C LEU A 103 -9.55 -4.87 -0.95
N VAL A 104 -9.09 -3.66 -1.27
CA VAL A 104 -8.30 -3.36 -2.48
C VAL A 104 -6.83 -3.10 -2.17
N GLY A 105 -6.49 -2.90 -0.89
CA GLY A 105 -5.11 -2.63 -0.49
C GLY A 105 -4.87 -2.84 1.00
N ILE A 106 -3.60 -3.01 1.36
CA ILE A 106 -3.13 -3.30 2.71
C ILE A 106 -1.82 -2.57 2.99
N ALA A 107 -1.62 -2.14 4.23
CA ALA A 107 -0.35 -1.59 4.69
C ALA A 107 -0.01 -2.05 6.10
N MET A 108 1.30 -2.20 6.37
CA MET A 108 1.81 -2.48 7.71
C MET A 108 3.14 -1.76 7.93
N SER A 109 3.27 -1.12 9.09
CA SER A 109 4.53 -0.57 9.58
C SER A 109 4.77 -1.02 11.02
N GLY A 110 6.02 -0.94 11.44
CA GLY A 110 6.41 -1.30 12.81
C GLY A 110 7.78 -0.73 13.19
N PRO A 111 8.39 -1.20 14.30
CA PRO A 111 9.74 -0.83 14.69
C PRO A 111 10.75 -1.19 13.58
N PRO A 112 11.76 -0.35 13.31
CA PRO A 112 12.76 -0.68 12.29
C PRO A 112 13.62 -1.88 12.72
N GLU A 113 14.11 -2.65 11.75
CA GLU A 113 15.08 -3.74 11.97
C GLU A 113 16.38 -3.20 12.56
N ASP A 114 16.84 -2.02 12.13
CA ASP A 114 17.98 -1.32 12.70
C ASP A 114 17.52 -0.12 13.53
N ALA A 115 17.38 -0.33 14.82
CA ALA A 115 16.96 0.71 15.77
C ALA A 115 18.04 1.82 15.99
N THR A 116 19.27 1.63 15.51
CA THR A 116 20.37 2.58 15.73
C THR A 116 20.49 3.65 14.64
N ALA A 117 19.79 3.48 13.54
CA ALA A 117 19.97 4.29 12.33
C ALA A 117 19.16 5.61 12.30
N GLY A 118 18.45 5.95 13.37
CA GLY A 118 17.77 7.24 13.55
C GLY A 118 16.37 7.36 12.94
N TRP A 119 15.87 6.35 12.22
CA TRP A 119 14.45 6.24 11.89
C TRP A 119 13.69 5.55 13.01
N THR A 120 12.40 5.87 13.15
CA THR A 120 11.54 5.37 14.22
C THR A 120 10.50 4.37 13.73
N ARG A 121 10.33 4.27 12.39
CA ARG A 121 9.32 3.43 11.76
C ARG A 121 9.87 2.76 10.50
N GLN A 122 9.52 1.49 10.29
CA GLN A 122 9.76 0.78 9.04
C GLN A 122 8.44 0.41 8.38
N LEU A 123 8.29 0.73 7.10
CA LEU A 123 7.22 0.21 6.27
C LEU A 123 7.58 -1.21 5.86
N TYR A 124 6.77 -2.19 6.28
CA TYR A 124 6.98 -3.59 5.93
C TYR A 124 6.18 -4.00 4.69
N VAL A 125 4.94 -3.50 4.61
CA VAL A 125 3.98 -3.85 3.56
C VAL A 125 3.24 -2.61 3.10
N LEU A 126 3.14 -2.43 1.78
CA LEU A 126 2.19 -1.53 1.13
C LEU A 126 1.82 -2.17 -0.22
N TYR A 127 0.68 -2.82 -0.26
CA TYR A 127 0.17 -3.47 -1.46
C TYR A 127 -1.20 -2.93 -1.82
N LEU A 128 -1.41 -2.75 -3.12
CA LEU A 128 -2.63 -2.23 -3.70
C LEU A 128 -2.82 -2.90 -5.05
N TYR A 129 -4.02 -3.35 -5.35
CA TYR A 129 -4.31 -3.92 -6.67
C TYR A 129 -3.95 -2.94 -7.78
N ALA A 130 -3.47 -3.47 -8.90
CA ALA A 130 -3.06 -2.66 -10.05
C ALA A 130 -4.21 -1.77 -10.57
N ALA A 131 -5.45 -2.25 -10.51
CA ALA A 131 -6.64 -1.51 -10.90
C ALA A 131 -6.89 -0.26 -10.05
N ASP A 132 -6.41 -0.25 -8.80
CA ASP A 132 -6.60 0.87 -7.86
C ASP A 132 -5.40 1.83 -7.82
N HIS A 133 -4.39 1.62 -8.67
CA HIS A 133 -3.28 2.56 -8.76
C HIS A 133 -3.74 3.92 -9.28
N GLY A 134 -3.27 4.99 -8.64
CA GLY A 134 -3.66 6.36 -8.99
C GLY A 134 -4.93 6.86 -8.30
N SER A 135 -5.69 6.01 -7.62
CA SER A 135 -6.93 6.37 -6.89
C SER A 135 -6.70 7.22 -5.62
N GLY A 136 -5.46 7.35 -5.17
CA GLY A 136 -5.15 7.96 -3.85
C GLY A 136 -5.04 6.94 -2.71
N ALA A 137 -5.49 5.69 -2.89
CA ALA A 137 -5.46 4.65 -1.86
C ALA A 137 -4.06 4.39 -1.30
N GLY A 138 -3.05 4.31 -2.16
CA GLY A 138 -1.66 4.09 -1.72
C GLY A 138 -1.17 5.19 -0.79
N ARG A 139 -1.52 6.46 -1.06
CA ARG A 139 -1.22 7.60 -0.18
C ARG A 139 -1.93 7.46 1.16
N ALA A 140 -3.23 7.23 1.13
CA ALA A 140 -4.04 7.12 2.34
C ALA A 140 -3.58 5.95 3.22
N LEU A 141 -3.21 4.80 2.63
CA LEU A 141 -2.64 3.66 3.34
C LEU A 141 -1.29 4.00 3.99
N LEU A 142 -0.39 4.68 3.26
CA LEU A 142 0.90 5.11 3.81
C LEU A 142 0.71 6.05 4.99
N ASP A 143 -0.14 7.07 4.84
CA ASP A 143 -0.43 8.06 5.88
C ASP A 143 -1.13 7.42 7.11
N ALA A 144 -1.89 6.33 6.93
CA ALA A 144 -2.53 5.61 8.03
C ALA A 144 -1.53 4.83 8.91
N VAL A 145 -0.38 4.44 8.37
CA VAL A 145 0.59 3.60 9.11
C VAL A 145 1.89 4.32 9.44
N ILE A 146 2.20 5.46 8.81
CA ILE A 146 3.40 6.27 9.07
C ILE A 146 3.03 7.75 9.03
N ASP A 147 3.20 8.45 10.14
CA ASP A 147 2.96 9.89 10.20
C ASP A 147 3.88 10.64 9.23
N SER A 148 3.38 11.70 8.60
CA SER A 148 4.11 12.43 7.56
C SER A 148 5.46 13.01 8.01
N ALA A 149 5.59 13.36 9.29
CA ALA A 149 6.81 13.88 9.89
C ALA A 149 7.69 12.79 10.53
N GLU A 150 7.21 11.53 10.61
CA GLU A 150 7.92 10.43 11.27
C GLU A 150 9.12 9.97 10.42
N PRO A 151 10.35 9.94 10.98
CA PRO A 151 11.50 9.37 10.29
C PRO A 151 11.25 7.89 9.99
N ALA A 152 11.35 7.51 8.72
CA ALA A 152 10.94 6.18 8.30
C ALA A 152 11.91 5.57 7.26
N VAL A 153 11.92 4.24 7.22
CA VAL A 153 12.68 3.41 6.30
C VAL A 153 11.79 2.39 5.61
N LEU A 154 12.16 2.01 4.40
CA LEU A 154 11.54 0.89 3.69
C LEU A 154 12.56 0.20 2.77
N TRP A 155 12.24 -1.03 2.39
CA TRP A 155 12.89 -1.74 1.31
C TRP A 155 11.93 -1.87 0.13
N VAL A 156 12.42 -1.66 -1.07
CA VAL A 156 11.64 -1.75 -2.30
C VAL A 156 12.43 -2.46 -3.38
N ALA A 157 11.76 -3.32 -4.14
CA ALA A 157 12.38 -4.03 -5.26
C ALA A 157 13.00 -3.03 -6.26
N ASP A 158 14.25 -3.28 -6.65
CA ASP A 158 14.99 -2.39 -7.56
C ASP A 158 14.33 -2.26 -8.94
N PRO A 159 13.82 -3.35 -9.55
CA PRO A 159 13.12 -3.22 -10.84
C PRO A 159 11.72 -2.59 -10.74
N ASN A 160 11.21 -2.27 -9.53
CA ASN A 160 9.88 -1.66 -9.36
C ASN A 160 9.94 -0.12 -9.42
N ALA A 161 10.15 0.42 -10.63
CA ALA A 161 10.28 1.86 -10.86
C ALA A 161 9.05 2.66 -10.40
N ARG A 162 7.83 2.06 -10.49
CA ARG A 162 6.60 2.70 -10.05
C ARG A 162 6.54 2.88 -8.54
N ALA A 163 6.82 1.84 -7.78
CA ALA A 163 6.86 1.92 -6.32
C ALA A 163 7.93 2.92 -5.85
N GLN A 164 9.11 2.90 -6.47
CA GLN A 164 10.17 3.86 -6.17
C GLN A 164 9.74 5.30 -6.45
N ALA A 165 9.05 5.56 -7.57
CA ALA A 165 8.52 6.89 -7.91
C ALA A 165 7.45 7.34 -6.90
N PHE A 166 6.57 6.41 -6.48
CA PHE A 166 5.59 6.65 -5.43
C PHE A 166 6.27 7.07 -4.13
N TYR A 167 7.25 6.33 -3.65
CA TYR A 167 7.94 6.65 -2.40
C TYR A 167 8.72 7.98 -2.50
N ARG A 168 9.36 8.27 -3.64
CA ARG A 168 10.02 9.58 -3.84
C ARG A 168 9.01 10.74 -3.71
N LYS A 169 7.81 10.61 -4.30
CA LYS A 169 6.74 11.61 -4.19
C LYS A 169 6.30 11.82 -2.74
N HIS A 170 6.50 10.84 -1.86
CA HIS A 170 6.15 10.91 -0.43
C HIS A 170 7.37 11.15 0.49
N GLY A 171 8.44 11.72 -0.07
CA GLY A 171 9.58 12.22 0.69
C GLY A 171 10.64 11.18 1.03
N PHE A 172 10.56 9.97 0.48
CA PHE A 172 11.62 8.97 0.63
C PHE A 172 12.70 9.15 -0.45
N ALA A 173 13.95 8.92 -0.09
CA ALA A 173 15.07 8.91 -1.01
C ALA A 173 15.91 7.65 -0.81
N ALA A 174 16.43 7.10 -1.90
CA ALA A 174 17.40 6.00 -1.80
C ALA A 174 18.69 6.49 -1.13
N ASP A 175 19.21 5.72 -0.17
CA ASP A 175 20.44 6.05 0.55
C ASP A 175 21.67 5.31 0.03
N GLY A 176 21.53 4.57 -1.06
CA GLY A 176 22.59 3.79 -1.69
C GLY A 176 22.74 2.37 -1.15
N THR A 177 22.02 2.00 -0.10
CA THR A 177 22.05 0.64 0.46
C THR A 177 21.15 -0.29 -0.36
N ALA A 178 21.65 -1.51 -0.63
CA ALA A 178 20.90 -2.56 -1.30
C ALA A 178 21.12 -3.90 -0.61
N ARG A 179 20.12 -4.80 -0.72
CA ARG A 179 20.21 -6.19 -0.27
C ARG A 179 19.58 -7.12 -1.30
N PHE A 180 19.76 -8.42 -1.11
CA PHE A 180 19.00 -9.44 -1.82
C PHE A 180 18.10 -10.16 -0.81
N GLU A 181 16.80 -10.17 -1.08
CA GLU A 181 15.79 -10.90 -0.34
C GLU A 181 15.03 -11.78 -1.33
N ASP A 182 14.89 -13.07 -1.05
CA ASP A 182 14.23 -14.05 -1.94
C ASP A 182 14.65 -13.96 -3.41
N LYS A 183 15.94 -13.72 -3.68
CA LYS A 183 16.55 -13.51 -5.01
C LYS A 183 16.16 -12.20 -5.70
N VAL A 184 15.34 -11.36 -5.09
CA VAL A 184 15.02 -10.03 -5.59
C VAL A 184 16.00 -9.02 -4.98
N ARG A 185 16.61 -8.19 -5.84
CA ARG A 185 17.41 -7.07 -5.36
C ARG A 185 16.46 -5.98 -4.85
N GLU A 186 16.69 -5.55 -3.62
CA GLU A 186 15.96 -4.44 -3.01
C GLU A 186 16.89 -3.27 -2.72
N ILE A 187 16.39 -2.06 -2.86
CA ILE A 187 17.07 -0.84 -2.40
C ILE A 187 16.37 -0.29 -1.17
N ARG A 188 17.17 0.30 -0.29
CA ARG A 188 16.65 0.99 0.88
C ARG A 188 16.27 2.42 0.51
N MET A 189 15.10 2.84 0.95
CA MET A 189 14.66 4.23 0.86
C MET A 189 14.32 4.76 2.25
N VAL A 190 14.73 5.99 2.53
CA VAL A 190 14.63 6.62 3.86
C VAL A 190 13.97 7.99 3.76
N ARG A 191 13.26 8.40 4.83
CA ARG A 191 12.63 9.70 4.97
C ARG A 191 12.94 10.30 6.35
N GLY A 192 13.18 11.62 6.40
CA GLY A 192 13.29 12.36 7.66
C GLY A 192 14.56 12.11 8.48
N VAL A 193 15.53 11.33 7.98
CA VAL A 193 16.83 11.18 8.62
C VAL A 193 17.73 12.34 8.18
N GLN A 194 18.02 13.26 9.09
CA GLN A 194 19.09 14.23 8.86
C GLN A 194 20.41 13.47 8.84
N HIS A 195 21.00 13.27 7.67
CA HIS A 195 22.39 12.88 7.59
C HIS A 195 23.21 14.03 8.19
N ASN A 196 23.64 13.87 9.44
CA ASN A 196 24.73 14.68 9.95
C ASN A 196 25.94 14.39 9.08
N GLY A 197 26.13 15.23 8.07
CA GLY A 197 27.27 15.17 7.16
C GLY A 197 28.54 15.16 7.98
N THR A 198 29.17 14.03 8.12
CA THR A 198 30.53 13.88 8.63
C THR A 198 31.46 14.70 7.75
N GLY A 199 31.91 15.84 8.32
CA GLY A 199 33.25 16.37 8.09
C GLY A 199 33.66 16.65 6.66
N ARG A 200 33.36 17.85 6.17
CA ARG A 200 34.24 18.51 5.19
C ARG A 200 35.62 18.67 5.85
N PRO A 201 36.70 18.10 5.32
CA PRO A 201 38.01 18.40 5.83
C PRO A 201 38.29 19.89 5.66
N ARG A 202 38.56 20.61 6.75
CA ARG A 202 39.07 21.97 6.72
C ARG A 202 40.44 21.94 6.01
N ARG A 203 40.51 22.45 4.79
CA ARG A 203 41.82 22.77 4.19
C ARG A 203 42.44 23.88 5.03
N ARG A 204 43.62 23.59 5.58
CA ARG A 204 44.59 24.61 6.02
C ARG A 204 45.36 25.13 4.83
#